data_5221d0275fffec5d2d6fe0def1c6511d
#
_entry.id   5221d0275fffec5d2d6fe0def1c6511d
#
_cell.length_a   1.000
_cell.length_b   1.000
_cell.length_c   1.000
_cell.angle_alpha   90.00
_cell.angle_beta   90.00
_cell.angle_gamma   90.00
#
_symmetry.space_group_name_H-M   'P 1'
#
loop_
_entity.id
_entity.type
_entity.pdbx_description
1 polymer ?
#
loop_
_entity_poly.entity_id
_entity_poly.type
_entity_poly.pdbx_seq_one_letter_code
_entity_poly.pdbx_strand_id
1 'polypeptide(L)' 'QRKEKPLEEVQTLDEMESRMIEKTIRECEGNLSVVAARLGISRQTLYNKIKRYGL' A
#
# COMPACT_ATOMS: atom_id res chain seq x y z
N GLN A 1 15.54 20.51 7.00
CA GLN A 1 15.31 20.31 6.55
C GLN A 1 14.98 20.26 5.98
N ARG A 2 14.91 20.38 5.90
CA ARG A 2 14.53 20.17 5.32
C ARG A 2 14.10 20.35 4.32
N LYS A 3 13.96 20.38 4.04
CA LYS A 3 13.66 20.42 3.13
C LYS A 3 13.05 20.72 2.32
N GLU A 4 13.05 21.03 2.30
CA GLU A 4 12.53 21.58 1.33
C GLU A 4 11.97 21.00 0.15
N LYS A 5 11.69 19.87 0.14
CA LYS A 5 11.07 19.20 -0.96
C LYS A 5 9.65 19.60 -1.16
N PRO A 6 9.14 19.67 -2.42
CA PRO A 6 7.72 19.93 -2.62
C PRO A 6 6.89 18.86 -1.94
N LEU A 7 5.74 19.26 -1.42
CA LEU A 7 4.88 18.34 -0.69
C LEU A 7 4.41 17.17 -1.55
N GLU A 8 4.21 17.42 -2.85
CA GLU A 8 3.73 16.35 -3.70
C GLU A 8 4.79 15.28 -3.90
N GLU A 9 6.04 15.57 -3.54
CA GLU A 9 7.10 14.58 -3.61
C GLU A 9 7.38 13.94 -2.26
N VAL A 10 6.72 14.43 -1.21
CA VAL A 10 6.94 13.91 0.13
C VAL A 10 5.72 13.10 0.50
N GLN A 11 5.91 11.83 0.72
CA GLN A 11 4.82 10.94 1.06
C GLN A 11 5.02 10.41 2.46
N THR A 12 3.93 10.31 3.19
CA THR A 12 3.98 9.65 4.48
C THR A 12 4.19 8.16 4.26
N LEU A 13 4.59 7.47 5.32
CA LEU A 13 4.74 6.03 5.24
C LEU A 13 3.41 5.37 4.88
N ASP A 14 2.30 5.91 5.41
CA ASP A 14 0.99 5.36 5.08
C ASP A 14 0.67 5.52 3.60
N GLU A 15 1.02 6.66 3.03
CA GLU A 15 0.76 6.88 1.61
C GLU A 15 1.59 5.96 0.74
N MET A 16 2.85 5.76 1.12
CA MET A 16 3.71 4.85 0.37
C MET A 16 3.19 3.42 0.47
N GLU A 17 2.75 3.03 1.66
CA GLU A 17 2.20 1.69 1.85
C GLU A 17 0.93 1.51 1.04
N SER A 18 0.05 2.50 1.06
CA SER A 18 -1.19 2.44 0.31
C SER A 18 -0.94 2.27 -1.18
N ARG A 19 0.00 3.04 -1.71
CA ARG A 19 0.33 2.94 -3.14
C ARG A 19 0.95 1.60 -3.47
N MET A 20 1.81 1.09 -2.60
CA MET A 20 2.43 -0.20 -2.85
C MET A 20 1.39 -1.31 -2.86
N ILE A 21 0.45 -1.27 -1.92
CA ILE A 21 -0.61 -2.26 -1.86
C ILE A 21 -1.48 -2.17 -3.10
N GLU A 22 -1.87 -0.97 -3.48
CA GLU A 22 -2.71 -0.78 -4.66
C GLU A 22 -2.03 -1.30 -5.91
N LYS A 23 -0.76 -0.98 -6.07
CA LYS A 23 0.00 -1.44 -7.23
C LYS A 23 0.05 -2.97 -7.25
N THR A 24 0.33 -3.57 -6.09
CA THR A 24 0.43 -5.02 -6.03
C THR A 24 -0.91 -5.68 -6.33
N ILE A 25 -2.01 -5.09 -5.86
CA ILE A 25 -3.32 -5.61 -6.17
C ILE A 25 -3.56 -5.63 -7.68
N ARG A 26 -3.18 -4.55 -8.35
CA ARG A 26 -3.32 -4.50 -9.81
C ARG A 26 -2.46 -5.54 -10.50
N GLU A 27 -1.24 -5.69 -10.05
CA GLU A 27 -0.32 -6.65 -10.66
C GLU A 27 -0.79 -8.08 -10.46
N CYS A 28 -1.51 -8.34 -9.37
CA CYS A 28 -2.04 -9.66 -9.08
C CYS A 28 -3.48 -9.84 -9.55
N GLU A 29 -3.97 -8.86 -10.30
CA GLU A 29 -5.33 -8.91 -10.87
C GLU A 29 -6.39 -9.14 -9.81
N GLY A 30 -6.20 -8.53 -8.65
CA GLY A 30 -7.19 -8.62 -7.60
C GLY A 30 -7.13 -9.86 -6.73
N ASN A 31 -6.14 -10.72 -6.96
CA ASN A 31 -6.01 -11.94 -6.15
C ASN A 31 -5.36 -11.59 -4.83
N LEU A 32 -6.17 -11.35 -3.82
CA LEU A 32 -5.67 -10.84 -2.54
C LEU A 32 -4.80 -11.85 -1.80
N SER A 33 -5.03 -13.14 -2.02
CA SER A 33 -4.14 -14.15 -1.42
C SER A 33 -2.73 -14.00 -1.92
N VAL A 34 -2.57 -13.78 -3.23
CA VAL A 34 -1.25 -13.58 -3.82
C VAL A 34 -0.66 -12.26 -3.36
N VAL A 35 -1.50 -11.23 -3.26
CA VAL A 35 -1.03 -9.93 -2.80
C VAL A 35 -0.46 -10.03 -1.39
N ALA A 36 -1.19 -10.68 -0.49
CA ALA A 36 -0.72 -10.83 0.90
C ALA A 36 0.59 -11.60 0.94
N ALA A 37 0.69 -12.68 0.18
CA ALA A 37 1.93 -13.46 0.16
C ALA A 37 3.08 -12.62 -0.38
N ARG A 38 2.83 -11.85 -1.43
CA ARG A 38 3.89 -11.03 -2.03
C ARG A 38 4.34 -9.93 -1.08
N LEU A 39 3.43 -9.38 -0.30
CA LEU A 39 3.74 -8.33 0.66
C LEU A 39 4.26 -8.87 1.98
N GLY A 40 4.19 -10.19 2.19
CA GLY A 40 4.68 -10.80 3.41
C GLY A 40 3.79 -10.57 4.60
N ILE A 41 2.49 -10.42 4.40
CA ILE A 41 1.53 -10.21 5.47
C ILE A 41 0.39 -11.22 5.35
N SER A 42 -0.38 -11.35 6.42
CA SER A 42 -1.55 -12.22 6.38
C SER A 42 -2.67 -11.54 5.59
N ARG A 43 -3.61 -12.36 5.11
CA ARG A 43 -4.75 -11.82 4.40
C ARG A 43 -5.57 -10.90 5.30
N GLN A 44 -5.69 -11.27 6.58
CA GLN A 44 -6.44 -10.44 7.51
C GLN A 44 -5.82 -9.05 7.63
N THR A 45 -4.50 -9.00 7.75
CA THR A 45 -3.80 -7.73 7.80
C THR A 45 -4.02 -6.94 6.52
N LEU A 46 -3.97 -7.63 5.37
CA LEU A 46 -4.19 -6.98 4.09
C LEU A 46 -5.59 -6.39 4.02
N TYR A 47 -6.61 -7.14 4.42
CA TYR A 47 -7.98 -6.64 4.40
C TYR A 47 -8.13 -5.42 5.30
N ASN A 48 -7.50 -5.45 6.47
CA ASN A 48 -7.57 -4.31 7.38
C ASN A 48 -6.95 -3.08 6.75
N LYS A 49 -5.85 -3.25 6.03
CA LYS A 49 -5.19 -2.12 5.39
C LYS A 49 -5.99 -1.61 4.21
N ILE A 50 -6.58 -2.49 3.44
CA ILE A 50 -7.44 -2.10 2.33
C ILE A 50 -8.59 -1.23 2.86
N LYS A 51 -9.19 -1.67 3.95
CA LYS A 51 -10.29 -0.93 4.54
C LYS A 51 -9.81 0.41 5.08
N ARG A 52 -8.66 0.41 5.73
CA ARG A 52 -8.12 1.61 6.33
C ARG A 52 -7.80 2.67 5.28
N TYR A 53 -7.25 2.25 4.15
CA TYR A 53 -6.82 3.18 3.11
C TYR A 53 -7.89 3.43 2.06
N GLY A 54 -9.00 2.72 2.10
CA GLY A 54 -10.06 2.92 1.13
C GLY A 54 -9.72 2.40 -0.25
N LEU A 55 -8.98 1.32 -0.31
CA LEU A 55 -8.55 0.77 -1.60
C LEU A 55 -9.58 -0.16 -2.20
#